data_5069edcab22de65c9d276a9ac7c6846e
#
_entry.id   5069edcab22de65c9d276a9ac7c6846e
#
_cell.length_a   1.000
_cell.length_b   1.000
_cell.length_c   1.000
_cell.angle_alpha   90.00
_cell.angle_beta   90.00
_cell.angle_gamma   90.00
#
_symmetry.space_group_name_H-M   'P 1'
#
loop_
_entity.id
_entity.type
_entity.pdbx_description
1 polymer ?
#
loop_
_entity_poly.entity_id
_entity_poly.type
_entity_poly.pdbx_seq_one_letter_code
_entity_poly.pdbx_strand_id
1 'polypeptide(L)'
;MGAARVGLIPVMLNATLTPAERDDLAADARPTIRVFTQPELHDLIEGTPTDIAPYPLTRPMHYTSGTTGKPKGVTTGLWDDATAQEVIEDEAGVWHFDAKDLHMVCSPMYHTVSIRFAAGTLLAGGSLAILSRFHAATALDTLRRHRPTTAFLVPTHLQRILQSPDLGADERFDSLRLLAHAGAPCPDTVKRAIMERVRPGGVWEFYGSTEAQFSVCAPEDWLERPGTVGRARQGRRLHIEPIDAAGSGDEGTIWCDLPDFARFSYWENPEATAAAWNGSSCTVGDIGHLSRDNFLYLTGRRHDLIISGGVNVYPAEVENVLAAVDGIAEVAVFGLPDEQWGQKVCVAYVTDGRSPQEAEEALRAAAASRLAPYKRPKTYVATTELPHTATGKLIRRAVPEHLGLPG
;
A
#
# COMPACT_ATOMS: atom_id res chain seq x y z
N MET A 1 -13.83 16.28 -3.10
CA MET A 1 -13.33 17.33 -4.04
C MET A 1 -13.90 18.70 -3.67
N GLY A 2 -15.22 18.92 -3.66
CA GLY A 2 -15.81 20.23 -3.34
C GLY A 2 -15.33 20.79 -2.01
N ALA A 3 -15.41 20.04 -0.92
CA ALA A 3 -14.95 20.47 0.40
C ALA A 3 -13.48 20.98 0.39
N ALA A 4 -12.58 20.25 -0.30
CA ALA A 4 -11.18 20.66 -0.39
C ALA A 4 -10.98 21.95 -1.23
N ARG A 5 -11.87 22.25 -2.17
CA ARG A 5 -11.84 23.47 -2.99
C ARG A 5 -12.40 24.71 -2.29
N VAL A 6 -13.04 24.54 -1.15
CA VAL A 6 -13.49 25.64 -0.27
C VAL A 6 -12.66 25.74 1.00
N GLY A 7 -11.49 25.07 1.05
CA GLY A 7 -10.59 25.14 2.21
C GLY A 7 -11.00 24.29 3.41
N LEU A 8 -11.85 23.29 3.22
CA LEU A 8 -12.16 22.30 4.25
C LEU A 8 -11.31 21.06 4.06
N ILE A 9 -10.70 20.56 5.12
CA ILE A 9 -9.93 19.30 5.10
C ILE A 9 -10.89 18.12 5.29
N PRO A 10 -11.19 17.33 4.23
CA PRO A 10 -12.03 16.16 4.36
C PRO A 10 -11.33 15.09 5.20
N VAL A 11 -12.04 14.51 6.17
CA VAL A 11 -11.55 13.36 6.93
C VAL A 11 -12.25 12.10 6.43
N MET A 12 -11.49 11.21 5.82
CA MET A 12 -12.05 10.03 5.18
C MET A 12 -12.05 8.85 6.15
N LEU A 13 -13.25 8.42 6.58
CA LEU A 13 -13.41 7.31 7.49
C LEU A 13 -13.82 6.02 6.77
N ASN A 14 -13.33 4.88 7.28
CA ASN A 14 -13.75 3.57 6.80
C ASN A 14 -15.23 3.33 7.15
N ALA A 15 -16.06 3.04 6.15
CA ALA A 15 -17.48 2.79 6.33
C ALA A 15 -17.80 1.52 7.15
N THR A 16 -16.81 0.64 7.35
CA THR A 16 -16.99 -0.61 8.13
C THR A 16 -16.62 -0.47 9.60
N LEU A 17 -16.17 0.72 10.05
CA LEU A 17 -15.92 1.01 11.46
C LEU A 17 -17.20 0.83 12.29
N THR A 18 -17.03 0.28 13.48
CA THR A 18 -18.10 0.28 14.47
C THR A 18 -18.46 1.72 14.86
N PRO A 19 -19.67 1.97 15.38
CA PRO A 19 -20.04 3.30 15.86
C PRO A 19 -19.02 3.87 16.87
N ALA A 20 -18.52 3.06 17.81
CA ALA A 20 -17.55 3.49 18.80
C ALA A 20 -16.21 3.92 18.17
N GLU A 21 -15.64 3.09 17.28
CA GLU A 21 -14.39 3.44 16.56
C GLU A 21 -14.55 4.72 15.73
N ARG A 22 -15.68 4.85 15.05
CA ARG A 22 -15.98 6.06 14.27
C ARG A 22 -16.08 7.30 15.16
N ASP A 23 -16.75 7.18 16.31
CA ASP A 23 -16.94 8.28 17.24
C ASP A 23 -15.61 8.67 17.91
N ASP A 24 -14.73 7.71 18.20
CA ASP A 24 -13.37 7.96 18.70
C ASP A 24 -12.54 8.74 17.66
N LEU A 25 -12.56 8.33 16.39
CA LEU A 25 -11.85 9.06 15.32
C LEU A 25 -12.47 10.45 15.06
N ALA A 26 -13.79 10.58 15.16
CA ALA A 26 -14.46 11.87 15.03
C ALA A 26 -14.14 12.80 16.23
N ALA A 27 -13.97 12.25 17.41
CA ALA A 27 -13.54 13.02 18.58
C ALA A 27 -12.09 13.50 18.44
N ASP A 28 -11.20 12.67 17.91
CA ASP A 28 -9.80 13.04 17.64
C ASP A 28 -9.71 14.08 16.51
N ALA A 29 -10.41 13.88 15.39
CA ALA A 29 -10.40 14.80 14.26
C ALA A 29 -11.07 16.16 14.55
N ARG A 30 -11.98 16.24 15.50
CA ARG A 30 -12.76 17.44 15.86
C ARG A 30 -13.36 18.16 14.64
N PRO A 31 -14.15 17.46 13.80
CA PRO A 31 -14.66 18.04 12.57
C PRO A 31 -15.72 19.12 12.87
N THR A 32 -15.69 20.20 12.09
CA THR A 32 -16.73 21.24 12.10
C THR A 32 -18.05 20.73 11.52
N ILE A 33 -17.97 19.88 10.51
CA ILE A 33 -19.13 19.28 9.81
C ILE A 33 -18.96 17.76 9.85
N ARG A 34 -20.04 17.04 10.12
CA ARG A 34 -20.07 15.57 10.10
C ARG A 34 -21.07 15.11 9.05
N VAL A 35 -20.71 14.08 8.27
CA VAL A 35 -21.55 13.48 7.26
C VAL A 35 -21.42 11.97 7.37
N PHE A 36 -22.37 11.32 8.00
CA PHE A 36 -22.39 9.87 8.19
C PHE A 36 -23.57 9.19 7.52
N THR A 37 -24.56 9.99 7.06
CA THR A 37 -25.80 9.49 6.48
C THR A 37 -26.07 10.13 5.12
N GLN A 38 -26.90 9.49 4.31
CA GLN A 38 -27.35 10.04 3.02
C GLN A 38 -28.16 11.34 3.16
N PRO A 39 -29.07 11.51 4.15
CA PRO A 39 -29.73 12.79 4.35
C PRO A 39 -28.76 13.94 4.61
N GLU A 40 -27.79 13.76 5.54
CA GLU A 40 -26.77 14.79 5.83
C GLU A 40 -25.97 15.18 4.57
N LEU A 41 -25.64 14.20 3.72
CA LEU A 41 -25.00 14.47 2.43
C LEU A 41 -25.91 15.26 1.49
N HIS A 42 -27.20 14.92 1.44
CA HIS A 42 -28.17 15.58 0.59
C HIS A 42 -28.33 17.06 0.99
N ASP A 43 -28.47 17.33 2.28
CA ASP A 43 -28.55 18.69 2.81
C ASP A 43 -27.34 19.55 2.42
N LEU A 44 -26.14 18.96 2.39
CA LEU A 44 -24.93 19.66 1.93
C LEU A 44 -24.92 19.94 0.42
N ILE A 45 -25.49 19.03 -0.38
CA ILE A 45 -25.53 19.15 -1.84
C ILE A 45 -26.57 20.18 -2.28
N GLU A 46 -27.67 20.30 -1.56
CA GLU A 46 -28.75 21.28 -1.83
C GLU A 46 -28.42 22.70 -1.35
N GLY A 47 -27.28 22.88 -0.67
CA GLY A 47 -26.81 24.19 -0.21
C GLY A 47 -26.56 25.20 -1.34
N THR A 48 -26.48 26.47 -0.99
CA THR A 48 -26.18 27.55 -1.96
C THR A 48 -24.77 27.37 -2.55
N PRO A 49 -24.62 27.39 -3.88
CA PRO A 49 -23.31 27.36 -4.51
C PRO A 49 -22.43 28.51 -4.00
N THR A 50 -21.16 28.25 -3.76
CA THR A 50 -20.15 29.22 -3.39
C THR A 50 -19.00 29.22 -4.41
N ASP A 51 -18.21 30.27 -4.42
CA ASP A 51 -16.97 30.28 -5.21
C ASP A 51 -16.03 29.22 -4.67
N ILE A 52 -15.45 28.46 -5.59
CA ILE A 52 -14.52 27.36 -5.29
C ILE A 52 -13.17 27.64 -5.93
N ALA A 53 -12.10 27.31 -5.24
CA ALA A 53 -10.74 27.38 -5.81
C ALA A 53 -10.62 26.52 -7.08
N PRO A 54 -9.74 26.88 -8.02
CA PRO A 54 -9.51 26.10 -9.25
C PRO A 54 -9.03 24.69 -8.95
N TYR A 55 -8.26 24.52 -7.86
CA TYR A 55 -7.72 23.24 -7.41
C TYR A 55 -8.12 22.94 -5.96
N PRO A 56 -8.09 21.65 -5.52
CA PRO A 56 -8.21 21.31 -4.11
C PRO A 56 -7.08 21.95 -3.28
N LEU A 57 -7.44 22.71 -2.25
CA LEU A 57 -6.50 23.41 -1.37
C LEU A 57 -5.91 22.50 -0.26
N THR A 58 -6.18 21.21 -0.32
CA THR A 58 -5.67 20.22 0.63
C THR A 58 -5.87 18.80 0.09
N ARG A 59 -5.11 17.86 0.65
CA ARG A 59 -5.46 16.43 0.56
C ARG A 59 -6.43 16.06 1.69
N PRO A 60 -7.28 15.06 1.49
CA PRO A 60 -8.02 14.50 2.61
C PRO A 60 -7.09 14.00 3.71
N MET A 61 -7.46 14.23 4.96
CA MET A 61 -6.81 13.60 6.10
C MET A 61 -7.24 12.14 6.19
N HIS A 62 -6.27 11.26 6.32
CA HIS A 62 -6.48 9.82 6.43
C HIS A 62 -5.92 9.30 7.74
N TYR A 63 -6.67 8.45 8.42
CA TYR A 63 -6.17 7.74 9.59
C TYR A 63 -5.43 6.47 9.17
N THR A 64 -4.20 6.33 9.64
CA THR A 64 -3.38 5.13 9.47
C THR A 64 -3.35 4.34 10.77
N SER A 65 -3.22 3.00 10.66
CA SER A 65 -2.98 2.16 11.83
C SER A 65 -1.59 2.49 12.38
N GLY A 66 -1.53 3.33 13.42
CA GLY A 66 -0.27 3.67 14.07
C GLY A 66 0.43 2.42 14.64
N THR A 67 1.77 2.41 14.63
CA THR A 67 2.60 1.35 15.23
C THR A 67 2.38 1.22 16.75
N THR A 68 1.87 2.25 17.40
CA THR A 68 1.55 2.32 18.84
C THR A 68 0.12 1.85 19.16
N GLY A 69 -0.64 1.35 18.19
CA GLY A 69 -2.02 0.88 18.38
C GLY A 69 -3.10 1.94 18.24
N LYS A 70 -2.80 3.23 18.38
CA LYS A 70 -3.75 4.32 18.11
C LYS A 70 -3.60 4.80 16.67
N PRO A 71 -4.71 4.96 15.91
CA PRO A 71 -4.67 5.54 14.58
C PRO A 71 -4.09 6.95 14.61
N LYS A 72 -3.31 7.30 13.58
CA LYS A 72 -2.75 8.64 13.40
C LYS A 72 -3.36 9.29 12.18
N GLY A 73 -3.90 10.49 12.32
CA GLY A 73 -4.39 11.30 11.19
C GLY A 73 -3.19 11.91 10.44
N VAL A 74 -3.09 11.63 9.14
CA VAL A 74 -2.04 12.20 8.27
C VAL A 74 -2.63 13.35 7.48
N THR A 75 -2.06 14.55 7.60
CA THR A 75 -2.53 15.76 6.93
C THR A 75 -1.39 16.56 6.30
N THR A 76 -1.70 17.30 5.26
CA THR A 76 -0.78 18.28 4.64
C THR A 76 -1.13 19.72 5.03
N GLY A 77 -2.19 19.91 5.83
CA GLY A 77 -2.74 21.24 6.07
C GLY A 77 -3.44 21.82 4.83
N LEU A 78 -3.60 23.13 4.83
CA LEU A 78 -4.16 23.87 3.69
C LEU A 78 -3.02 24.49 2.87
N TRP A 79 -3.18 24.49 1.57
CA TRP A 79 -2.29 25.11 0.60
C TRP A 79 -2.90 26.42 0.08
N ASP A 80 -2.05 27.32 -0.38
CA ASP A 80 -2.45 28.39 -1.28
C ASP A 80 -2.67 27.86 -2.71
N ASP A 81 -3.21 28.71 -3.59
CA ASP A 81 -3.55 28.30 -4.96
C ASP A 81 -2.31 27.86 -5.77
N ALA A 82 -1.14 28.48 -5.55
CA ALA A 82 0.09 28.16 -6.24
C ALA A 82 0.58 26.75 -5.83
N THR A 83 0.65 26.50 -4.54
CA THR A 83 1.02 25.17 -3.98
C THR A 83 0.03 24.09 -4.42
N ALA A 84 -1.28 24.39 -4.42
CA ALA A 84 -2.32 23.47 -4.89
C ALA A 84 -2.11 23.11 -6.37
N GLN A 85 -1.73 24.07 -7.20
CA GLN A 85 -1.40 23.84 -8.60
C GLN A 85 -0.16 22.93 -8.74
N GLU A 86 0.93 23.22 -8.02
CA GLU A 86 2.14 22.38 -8.03
C GLU A 86 1.85 20.93 -7.68
N VAL A 87 1.00 20.68 -6.68
CA VAL A 87 0.58 19.32 -6.29
C VAL A 87 -0.13 18.58 -7.43
N ILE A 88 -1.02 19.28 -8.16
CA ILE A 88 -1.75 18.68 -9.28
C ILE A 88 -0.81 18.42 -10.46
N GLU A 89 0.10 19.35 -10.77
CA GLU A 89 1.10 19.19 -11.81
C GLU A 89 2.07 18.03 -11.51
N ASP A 90 2.52 17.89 -10.26
CA ASP A 90 3.35 16.79 -9.81
C ASP A 90 2.65 15.41 -10.00
N GLU A 91 1.36 15.31 -9.68
CA GLU A 91 0.59 14.09 -9.91
C GLU A 91 0.35 13.81 -11.39
N ALA A 92 -0.02 14.84 -12.15
CA ALA A 92 -0.25 14.74 -13.59
C ALA A 92 1.03 14.36 -14.35
N GLY A 93 2.18 14.88 -13.92
CA GLY A 93 3.49 14.59 -14.51
C GLY A 93 3.92 13.12 -14.40
N VAL A 94 3.39 12.37 -13.42
CA VAL A 94 3.67 10.94 -13.26
C VAL A 94 2.63 10.07 -13.97
N TRP A 95 1.34 10.35 -13.75
CA TRP A 95 0.26 9.47 -14.16
C TRP A 95 -0.38 9.83 -15.49
N HIS A 96 -0.08 11.04 -16.00
CA HIS A 96 -0.58 11.55 -17.28
C HIS A 96 -2.11 11.40 -17.39
N PHE A 97 -2.83 11.86 -16.34
CA PHE A 97 -4.30 11.84 -16.35
C PHE A 97 -4.82 12.63 -17.56
N ASP A 98 -5.85 12.10 -18.22
CA ASP A 98 -6.41 12.64 -19.46
C ASP A 98 -7.94 12.70 -19.40
N ALA A 99 -8.53 13.69 -20.10
CA ALA A 99 -9.98 13.86 -20.17
C ALA A 99 -10.72 12.66 -20.81
N LYS A 100 -10.00 11.81 -21.53
CA LYS A 100 -10.53 10.57 -22.12
C LYS A 100 -10.42 9.37 -21.18
N ASP A 101 -9.80 9.55 -20.01
CA ASP A 101 -9.66 8.44 -19.08
C ASP A 101 -10.99 8.03 -18.46
N LEU A 102 -11.21 6.74 -18.44
CA LEU A 102 -12.16 6.07 -17.56
C LEU A 102 -11.34 5.30 -16.51
N HIS A 103 -11.33 5.79 -15.28
CA HIS A 103 -10.59 5.15 -14.19
C HIS A 103 -11.47 4.15 -13.45
N MET A 104 -11.00 2.89 -13.36
CA MET A 104 -11.66 1.86 -12.57
C MET A 104 -11.23 1.94 -11.10
N VAL A 105 -12.16 2.29 -10.23
CA VAL A 105 -11.98 2.37 -8.77
C VAL A 105 -12.36 1.04 -8.15
N CYS A 106 -11.37 0.29 -7.67
CA CYS A 106 -11.55 -1.03 -7.06
C CYS A 106 -11.40 -1.05 -5.54
N SER A 107 -10.69 -0.08 -4.99
CA SER A 107 -10.43 0.02 -3.55
C SER A 107 -11.30 1.11 -2.92
N PRO A 108 -11.64 0.99 -1.63
CA PRO A 108 -12.47 1.97 -0.95
C PRO A 108 -11.89 3.40 -1.02
N MET A 109 -12.77 4.39 -1.20
CA MET A 109 -12.38 5.80 -1.37
C MET A 109 -11.83 6.47 -0.09
N TYR A 110 -11.90 5.80 1.06
CA TYR A 110 -11.23 6.28 2.27
C TYR A 110 -9.74 5.97 2.30
N HIS A 111 -9.20 5.25 1.30
CA HIS A 111 -7.77 5.07 1.13
C HIS A 111 -7.17 6.15 0.25
N THR A 112 -6.01 6.65 0.67
CA THR A 112 -5.28 7.74 0.01
C THR A 112 -5.11 7.52 -1.49
N VAL A 113 -4.71 6.32 -1.91
CA VAL A 113 -4.44 6.04 -3.32
C VAL A 113 -5.70 6.05 -4.16
N SER A 114 -6.79 5.44 -3.67
CA SER A 114 -8.07 5.39 -4.41
C SER A 114 -8.60 6.78 -4.70
N ILE A 115 -8.62 7.65 -3.69
CA ILE A 115 -9.11 9.03 -3.88
C ILE A 115 -8.14 9.86 -4.72
N ARG A 116 -6.82 9.62 -4.63
CA ARG A 116 -5.80 10.30 -5.43
C ARG A 116 -5.99 10.07 -6.93
N PHE A 117 -6.08 8.80 -7.34
CA PHE A 117 -6.29 8.45 -8.75
C PHE A 117 -7.66 8.92 -9.25
N ALA A 118 -8.72 8.73 -8.45
CA ALA A 118 -10.05 9.21 -8.79
C ALA A 118 -10.08 10.74 -8.95
N ALA A 119 -9.48 11.47 -8.00
CA ALA A 119 -9.42 12.93 -8.04
C ALA A 119 -8.59 13.43 -9.23
N GLY A 120 -7.41 12.86 -9.49
CA GLY A 120 -6.57 13.20 -10.64
C GLY A 120 -7.31 13.01 -11.97
N THR A 121 -7.99 11.88 -12.12
CA THR A 121 -8.81 11.61 -13.31
C THR A 121 -9.93 12.64 -13.49
N LEU A 122 -10.70 12.95 -12.43
CA LEU A 122 -11.79 13.92 -12.49
C LEU A 122 -11.29 15.36 -12.75
N LEU A 123 -10.15 15.75 -12.16
CA LEU A 123 -9.54 17.06 -12.39
C LEU A 123 -9.05 17.22 -13.82
N ALA A 124 -8.61 16.14 -14.45
CA ALA A 124 -8.26 16.13 -15.87
C ALA A 124 -9.47 16.10 -16.81
N GLY A 125 -10.71 16.02 -16.28
CA GLY A 125 -11.94 15.92 -17.07
C GLY A 125 -12.37 14.49 -17.44
N GLY A 126 -11.68 13.48 -16.91
CA GLY A 126 -12.02 12.07 -17.12
C GLY A 126 -13.22 11.57 -16.31
N SER A 127 -13.48 10.29 -16.36
CA SER A 127 -14.63 9.63 -15.75
C SER A 127 -14.22 8.47 -14.84
N LEU A 128 -15.11 8.05 -13.95
CA LEU A 128 -14.88 6.95 -13.02
C LEU A 128 -15.87 5.80 -13.23
N ALA A 129 -15.36 4.58 -13.19
CA ALA A 129 -16.14 3.35 -13.01
C ALA A 129 -15.90 2.83 -11.59
N ILE A 130 -16.86 3.04 -10.69
CA ILE A 130 -16.68 2.74 -9.26
C ILE A 130 -17.33 1.40 -8.94
N LEU A 131 -16.54 0.46 -8.43
CA LEU A 131 -17.03 -0.78 -7.87
C LEU A 131 -17.44 -0.52 -6.40
N SER A 132 -18.68 -0.84 -6.05
CA SER A 132 -19.15 -0.71 -4.66
C SER A 132 -18.34 -1.57 -3.68
N ARG A 133 -17.87 -2.73 -4.16
CA ARG A 133 -16.98 -3.65 -3.48
C ARG A 133 -16.17 -4.40 -4.51
N PHE A 134 -14.91 -4.70 -4.18
CA PHE A 134 -14.08 -5.53 -5.05
C PHE A 134 -14.55 -6.99 -5.01
N HIS A 135 -14.89 -7.51 -6.19
CA HIS A 135 -15.00 -8.93 -6.49
C HIS A 135 -14.34 -9.16 -7.84
N ALA A 136 -13.57 -10.25 -7.99
CA ALA A 136 -12.84 -10.51 -9.23
C ALA A 136 -13.78 -10.58 -10.44
N ALA A 137 -14.92 -11.28 -10.32
CA ALA A 137 -15.93 -11.37 -11.37
C ALA A 137 -16.47 -9.99 -11.79
N THR A 138 -16.77 -9.11 -10.81
CA THR A 138 -17.26 -7.74 -11.10
C THR A 138 -16.18 -6.90 -11.75
N ALA A 139 -14.93 -7.02 -11.31
CA ALA A 139 -13.80 -6.31 -11.92
C ALA A 139 -13.59 -6.76 -13.38
N LEU A 140 -13.63 -8.06 -13.65
CA LEU A 140 -13.55 -8.62 -15.01
C LEU A 140 -14.71 -8.16 -15.89
N ASP A 141 -15.93 -8.18 -15.38
CA ASP A 141 -17.11 -7.66 -16.12
C ASP A 141 -16.95 -6.17 -16.45
N THR A 142 -16.45 -5.37 -15.50
CA THR A 142 -16.17 -3.95 -15.72
C THR A 142 -15.07 -3.74 -16.78
N LEU A 143 -13.99 -4.51 -16.73
CA LEU A 143 -12.91 -4.47 -17.74
C LEU A 143 -13.44 -4.79 -19.14
N ARG A 144 -14.34 -5.75 -19.26
CA ARG A 144 -14.94 -6.17 -20.54
C ARG A 144 -15.91 -5.14 -21.09
N ARG A 145 -16.88 -4.70 -20.27
CA ARG A 145 -18.00 -3.86 -20.71
C ARG A 145 -17.64 -2.41 -20.84
N HIS A 146 -16.92 -1.88 -19.86
CA HIS A 146 -16.63 -0.44 -19.78
C HIS A 146 -15.27 -0.09 -20.34
N ARG A 147 -14.38 -1.09 -20.52
CA ARG A 147 -13.04 -0.91 -21.10
C ARG A 147 -12.28 0.28 -20.47
N PRO A 148 -12.11 0.32 -19.14
CA PRO A 148 -11.40 1.40 -18.47
C PRO A 148 -10.00 1.56 -19.03
N THR A 149 -9.52 2.81 -19.07
CA THR A 149 -8.18 3.15 -19.57
C THR A 149 -7.13 3.16 -18.48
N THR A 150 -7.57 3.35 -17.23
CA THR A 150 -6.70 3.37 -16.06
C THR A 150 -7.32 2.60 -14.89
N ALA A 151 -6.47 2.00 -14.06
CA ALA A 151 -6.87 1.34 -12.82
C ALA A 151 -5.77 1.44 -11.76
N PHE A 152 -6.16 1.45 -10.49
CA PHE A 152 -5.28 1.16 -9.37
C PHE A 152 -5.74 -0.12 -8.68
N LEU A 153 -4.85 -1.09 -8.51
CA LEU A 153 -5.12 -2.38 -7.89
C LEU A 153 -4.02 -2.71 -6.87
N VAL A 154 -4.40 -3.26 -5.74
CA VAL A 154 -3.41 -3.85 -4.82
C VAL A 154 -3.03 -5.26 -5.28
N PRO A 155 -1.84 -5.80 -4.90
CA PRO A 155 -1.40 -7.12 -5.33
C PRO A 155 -2.42 -8.25 -5.08
N THR A 156 -3.14 -8.22 -3.97
CA THR A 156 -4.24 -9.17 -3.67
C THR A 156 -5.39 -9.08 -4.68
N HIS A 157 -5.70 -7.90 -5.19
CA HIS A 157 -6.70 -7.77 -6.27
C HIS A 157 -6.21 -8.42 -7.56
N LEU A 158 -4.95 -8.18 -7.93
CA LEU A 158 -4.31 -8.78 -9.10
C LEU A 158 -4.33 -10.31 -9.02
N GLN A 159 -3.94 -10.85 -7.87
CA GLN A 159 -3.94 -12.29 -7.64
C GLN A 159 -5.35 -12.89 -7.75
N ARG A 160 -6.35 -12.27 -7.12
CA ARG A 160 -7.75 -12.73 -7.21
C ARG A 160 -8.33 -12.66 -8.61
N ILE A 161 -7.93 -11.66 -9.41
CA ILE A 161 -8.31 -11.59 -10.83
C ILE A 161 -7.69 -12.75 -11.60
N LEU A 162 -6.40 -13.02 -11.40
CA LEU A 162 -5.69 -14.11 -12.07
C LEU A 162 -6.21 -15.50 -11.69
N GLN A 163 -6.65 -15.68 -10.44
CA GLN A 163 -7.22 -16.94 -9.93
C GLN A 163 -8.72 -17.08 -10.22
N SER A 164 -9.35 -16.07 -10.80
CA SER A 164 -10.80 -16.12 -11.06
C SER A 164 -11.13 -17.17 -12.16
N PRO A 165 -12.11 -18.05 -11.90
CA PRO A 165 -12.59 -18.98 -12.93
C PRO A 165 -13.24 -18.27 -14.12
N ASP A 166 -13.64 -17.01 -13.95
CA ASP A 166 -14.23 -16.20 -15.00
C ASP A 166 -13.17 -15.58 -15.94
N LEU A 167 -11.87 -15.68 -15.63
CA LEU A 167 -10.80 -15.13 -16.46
C LEU A 167 -10.53 -16.06 -17.65
N GLY A 168 -10.71 -15.56 -18.86
CA GLY A 168 -10.35 -16.29 -20.06
C GLY A 168 -8.83 -16.57 -20.17
N ALA A 169 -8.45 -17.74 -20.69
CA ALA A 169 -7.05 -18.16 -20.77
C ALA A 169 -6.17 -17.11 -21.48
N ASP A 170 -6.63 -16.59 -22.61
CA ASP A 170 -5.91 -15.59 -23.43
C ASP A 170 -6.49 -14.19 -23.28
N GLU A 171 -7.29 -13.94 -22.25
CA GLU A 171 -7.95 -12.66 -22.05
C GLU A 171 -6.95 -11.54 -21.73
N ARG A 172 -7.09 -10.42 -22.45
CA ARG A 172 -6.23 -9.26 -22.35
C ARG A 172 -7.03 -8.01 -21.99
N PHE A 173 -6.36 -7.11 -21.28
CA PHE A 173 -6.91 -5.83 -20.83
C PHE A 173 -6.25 -4.67 -21.59
N ASP A 174 -6.26 -4.74 -22.93
CA ASP A 174 -5.55 -3.79 -23.81
C ASP A 174 -6.07 -2.35 -23.72
N SER A 175 -7.29 -2.14 -23.17
CA SER A 175 -7.79 -0.79 -22.90
C SER A 175 -7.01 -0.07 -21.79
N LEU A 176 -6.42 -0.81 -20.85
CA LEU A 176 -5.64 -0.23 -19.77
C LEU A 176 -4.32 0.34 -20.30
N ARG A 177 -4.26 1.68 -20.39
CA ARG A 177 -3.00 2.38 -20.66
C ARG A 177 -2.12 2.47 -19.40
N LEU A 178 -2.77 2.44 -18.24
CA LEU A 178 -2.14 2.49 -16.93
C LEU A 178 -2.86 1.55 -15.95
N LEU A 179 -2.17 0.54 -15.49
CA LEU A 179 -2.52 -0.23 -14.31
C LEU A 179 -1.43 0.03 -13.27
N ALA A 180 -1.73 0.87 -12.29
CA ALA A 180 -0.82 1.11 -11.18
C ALA A 180 -1.10 0.15 -10.03
N HIS A 181 -0.05 -0.33 -9.37
CA HIS A 181 -0.20 -1.11 -8.14
C HIS A 181 0.78 -0.67 -7.05
N ALA A 182 0.40 -0.86 -5.81
CA ALA A 182 1.18 -0.56 -4.61
C ALA A 182 0.50 -1.12 -3.35
N GLY A 183 1.06 -0.80 -2.18
CA GLY A 183 0.45 -1.07 -0.88
C GLY A 183 0.86 -2.38 -0.23
N ALA A 184 1.43 -3.30 -0.98
CA ALA A 184 2.02 -4.55 -0.51
C ALA A 184 3.08 -5.04 -1.53
N PRO A 185 4.01 -5.93 -1.16
CA PRO A 185 4.86 -6.63 -2.11
C PRO A 185 4.00 -7.38 -3.13
N CYS A 186 4.36 -7.28 -4.40
CA CYS A 186 3.70 -8.01 -5.48
C CYS A 186 4.56 -9.22 -5.86
N PRO A 187 4.05 -10.47 -5.74
CA PRO A 187 4.81 -11.63 -6.18
C PRO A 187 5.18 -11.53 -7.66
N ASP A 188 6.42 -11.90 -7.99
CA ASP A 188 6.95 -11.80 -9.36
C ASP A 188 6.07 -12.54 -10.39
N THR A 189 5.55 -13.71 -10.00
CA THR A 189 4.65 -14.50 -10.84
C THR A 189 3.34 -13.77 -11.15
N VAL A 190 2.76 -13.11 -10.16
CA VAL A 190 1.53 -12.32 -10.30
C VAL A 190 1.80 -11.11 -11.21
N LYS A 191 2.91 -10.40 -10.96
CA LYS A 191 3.24 -9.19 -11.73
C LYS A 191 3.51 -9.54 -13.21
N ARG A 192 4.28 -10.59 -13.50
CA ARG A 192 4.52 -11.06 -14.86
C ARG A 192 3.23 -11.45 -15.56
N ALA A 193 2.38 -12.25 -14.91
CA ALA A 193 1.11 -12.68 -15.49
C ALA A 193 0.16 -11.50 -15.81
N ILE A 194 0.16 -10.45 -15.01
CA ILE A 194 -0.61 -9.22 -15.29
C ILE A 194 0.03 -8.43 -16.43
N MET A 195 1.36 -8.31 -16.48
CA MET A 195 2.07 -7.62 -17.57
C MET A 195 1.80 -8.27 -18.94
N GLU A 196 1.63 -9.59 -19.00
CA GLU A 196 1.26 -10.31 -20.23
C GLU A 196 -0.17 -9.97 -20.69
N ARG A 197 -1.06 -9.60 -19.79
CA ARG A 197 -2.48 -9.32 -20.06
C ARG A 197 -2.80 -7.85 -20.31
N VAL A 198 -1.99 -6.96 -19.82
CA VAL A 198 -2.09 -5.52 -20.07
C VAL A 198 -1.20 -5.15 -21.27
N ARG A 199 -1.51 -4.07 -21.94
CA ARG A 199 -0.66 -3.60 -23.04
C ARG A 199 0.78 -3.34 -22.58
N PRO A 200 1.80 -3.53 -23.43
CA PRO A 200 3.19 -3.18 -23.08
C PRO A 200 3.33 -1.76 -22.56
N GLY A 201 4.13 -1.56 -21.52
CA GLY A 201 4.31 -0.26 -20.86
C GLY A 201 3.18 0.15 -19.89
N GLY A 202 2.14 -0.68 -19.73
CA GLY A 202 0.94 -0.30 -18.97
C GLY A 202 0.95 -0.62 -17.48
N VAL A 203 1.83 -1.51 -16.98
CA VAL A 203 1.82 -1.94 -15.57
C VAL A 203 2.91 -1.23 -14.76
N TRP A 204 2.49 -0.31 -13.90
CA TRP A 204 3.38 0.50 -13.08
C TRP A 204 3.30 0.13 -11.61
N GLU A 205 4.42 0.16 -10.93
CA GLU A 205 4.47 0.04 -9.47
C GLU A 205 4.93 1.35 -8.85
N PHE A 206 4.51 1.63 -7.63
CA PHE A 206 5.10 2.68 -6.83
C PHE A 206 5.19 2.27 -5.37
N TYR A 207 6.16 2.86 -4.68
CA TYR A 207 6.32 2.68 -3.26
C TYR A 207 6.08 4.00 -2.53
N GLY A 208 5.40 3.88 -1.41
CA GLY A 208 5.07 4.96 -0.51
C GLY A 208 4.03 4.53 0.51
N SER A 209 3.56 5.52 1.26
CA SER A 209 2.56 5.35 2.31
C SER A 209 1.48 6.44 2.19
N THR A 210 0.61 6.54 3.19
CA THR A 210 -0.34 7.64 3.30
C THR A 210 0.38 8.98 3.41
N GLU A 211 1.54 9.00 4.03
CA GLU A 211 2.37 10.17 4.25
C GLU A 211 2.93 10.75 2.95
N ALA A 212 3.55 9.89 2.14
CA ALA A 212 4.17 10.31 0.89
C ALA A 212 4.39 9.15 -0.09
N GLN A 213 4.51 9.48 -1.38
CA GLN A 213 4.99 8.57 -2.41
C GLN A 213 6.47 8.83 -2.69
N PHE A 214 7.30 7.81 -2.54
CA PHE A 214 8.75 7.91 -2.60
C PHE A 214 9.32 7.55 -3.96
N SER A 215 8.87 6.42 -4.52
CA SER A 215 9.39 5.94 -5.80
C SER A 215 8.29 5.57 -6.78
N VAL A 216 8.69 5.44 -8.04
CA VAL A 216 7.90 4.86 -9.12
C VAL A 216 8.77 3.89 -9.91
N CYS A 217 8.18 2.81 -10.38
CA CYS A 217 8.82 1.78 -11.16
C CYS A 217 8.07 1.59 -12.47
N ALA A 218 8.72 1.93 -13.57
CA ALA A 218 8.24 1.63 -14.90
C ALA A 218 8.29 0.12 -15.17
N PRO A 219 7.43 -0.41 -16.04
CA PRO A 219 7.44 -1.84 -16.36
C PRO A 219 8.79 -2.32 -16.92
N GLU A 220 9.44 -1.53 -17.74
CA GLU A 220 10.75 -1.83 -18.32
C GLU A 220 11.84 -1.93 -17.24
N ASP A 221 11.85 -0.98 -16.29
CA ASP A 221 12.78 -0.99 -15.17
C ASP A 221 12.61 -2.26 -14.32
N TRP A 222 11.37 -2.67 -14.06
CA TRP A 222 11.11 -3.88 -13.29
C TRP A 222 11.50 -5.16 -14.03
N LEU A 223 11.26 -5.23 -15.34
CA LEU A 223 11.65 -6.40 -16.16
C LEU A 223 13.16 -6.63 -16.16
N GLU A 224 13.94 -5.54 -16.20
CA GLU A 224 15.39 -5.60 -16.11
C GLU A 224 15.91 -5.86 -14.68
N ARG A 225 15.15 -5.42 -13.67
CA ARG A 225 15.52 -5.45 -12.25
C ARG A 225 14.37 -5.96 -11.38
N PRO A 226 14.04 -7.25 -11.49
CA PRO A 226 12.94 -7.82 -10.69
C PRO A 226 13.13 -7.58 -9.19
N GLY A 227 12.03 -7.29 -8.49
CA GLY A 227 12.03 -7.01 -7.04
C GLY A 227 12.25 -5.54 -6.68
N THR A 228 12.66 -4.68 -7.64
CA THR A 228 12.74 -3.24 -7.37
C THR A 228 11.37 -2.59 -7.28
N VAL A 229 11.25 -1.55 -6.44
CA VAL A 229 10.11 -0.63 -6.42
C VAL A 229 10.41 0.68 -7.16
N GLY A 230 11.43 0.66 -8.01
CA GLY A 230 11.80 1.75 -8.91
C GLY A 230 12.79 2.75 -8.32
N ARG A 231 12.78 3.93 -8.92
CA ARG A 231 13.63 5.07 -8.53
C ARG A 231 12.83 6.15 -7.84
N ALA A 232 13.54 7.06 -7.18
CA ALA A 232 12.94 8.25 -6.63
C ALA A 232 12.03 8.93 -7.65
N ARG A 233 10.79 9.27 -7.24
CA ARG A 233 9.88 10.07 -8.05
C ARG A 233 10.52 11.45 -8.32
N GLN A 234 10.21 12.05 -9.45
CA GLN A 234 10.73 13.37 -9.82
C GLN A 234 10.55 14.39 -8.67
N GLY A 235 11.54 15.22 -8.44
CA GLY A 235 11.57 16.19 -7.34
C GLY A 235 11.82 15.58 -5.95
N ARG A 236 12.17 14.30 -5.88
CA ARG A 236 12.49 13.58 -4.63
C ARG A 236 13.88 12.94 -4.71
N ARG A 237 14.47 12.71 -3.57
CA ARG A 237 15.76 12.00 -3.47
C ARG A 237 15.71 10.98 -2.36
N LEU A 238 16.00 9.73 -2.71
CA LEU A 238 16.11 8.61 -1.76
C LEU A 238 17.53 8.52 -1.22
N HIS A 239 17.65 8.20 0.06
CA HIS A 239 18.89 7.80 0.69
C HIS A 239 18.63 6.77 1.79
N ILE A 240 19.68 6.05 2.15
CA ILE A 240 19.63 4.97 3.14
C ILE A 240 20.47 5.39 4.34
N GLU A 241 19.88 5.35 5.52
CA GLU A 241 20.59 5.55 6.78
C GLU A 241 20.85 4.18 7.44
N PRO A 242 22.10 3.82 7.68
CA PRO A 242 22.43 2.52 8.29
C PRO A 242 21.72 2.30 9.63
N ILE A 243 21.27 1.07 9.89
CA ILE A 243 20.57 0.72 11.13
C ILE A 243 21.53 0.70 12.33
N ASP A 244 22.76 0.24 12.11
CA ASP A 244 23.83 0.18 13.12
C ASP A 244 25.08 0.91 12.62
N ALA A 245 25.72 1.68 13.50
CA ALA A 245 26.96 2.39 13.21
C ALA A 245 28.16 1.46 12.84
N ALA A 246 28.04 0.16 13.11
CA ALA A 246 29.00 -0.88 12.78
C ALA A 246 28.57 -1.73 11.56
N GLY A 247 27.43 -1.42 10.95
CA GLY A 247 26.85 -2.20 9.85
C GLY A 247 27.68 -2.10 8.58
N SER A 248 28.22 -3.23 8.15
CA SER A 248 28.92 -3.39 6.88
C SER A 248 27.98 -3.65 5.69
N GLY A 249 26.68 -3.34 5.84
CA GLY A 249 25.67 -3.63 4.83
C GLY A 249 25.11 -2.36 4.17
N ASP A 250 24.75 -2.49 2.89
CA ASP A 250 24.12 -1.43 2.11
C ASP A 250 22.63 -1.20 2.51
N GLU A 251 22.11 -1.96 3.51
CA GLU A 251 20.75 -1.89 4.01
C GLU A 251 20.60 -0.93 5.18
N GLY A 252 19.48 -0.19 5.19
CA GLY A 252 19.17 0.74 6.26
C GLY A 252 17.76 1.30 6.18
N THR A 253 17.47 2.24 7.06
CA THR A 253 16.22 3.00 7.05
C THR A 253 16.13 3.84 5.78
N ILE A 254 15.01 3.72 5.08
CA ILE A 254 14.75 4.50 3.87
C ILE A 254 14.30 5.89 4.28
N TRP A 255 15.00 6.89 3.77
CA TRP A 255 14.66 8.29 3.87
C TRP A 255 14.41 8.87 2.47
N CYS A 256 13.51 9.85 2.40
CA CYS A 256 13.18 10.52 1.17
C CYS A 256 13.11 12.03 1.37
N ASP A 257 13.92 12.79 0.64
CA ASP A 257 13.75 14.24 0.54
C ASP A 257 12.49 14.52 -0.25
N LEU A 258 11.60 15.33 0.32
CA LEU A 258 10.34 15.73 -0.30
C LEU A 258 10.35 17.21 -0.62
N PRO A 259 9.68 17.64 -1.70
CA PRO A 259 9.39 19.04 -1.93
C PRO A 259 8.43 19.58 -0.85
N ASP A 260 8.47 20.89 -0.60
CA ASP A 260 7.71 21.51 0.48
C ASP A 260 6.19 21.28 0.38
N PHE A 261 5.65 21.27 -0.83
CA PHE A 261 4.22 21.01 -1.06
C PHE A 261 3.78 19.57 -0.67
N ALA A 262 4.72 18.64 -0.59
CA ALA A 262 4.46 17.26 -0.21
C ALA A 262 4.67 17.00 1.28
N ARG A 263 5.00 18.05 2.06
CA ARG A 263 5.24 17.95 3.48
C ARG A 263 3.95 17.56 4.22
N PHE A 264 4.06 16.59 5.13
CA PHE A 264 2.94 16.08 5.93
C PHE A 264 3.19 16.32 7.42
N SER A 265 2.13 16.25 8.20
CA SER A 265 2.18 16.16 9.66
C SER A 265 1.19 15.11 10.16
N TYR A 266 1.44 14.60 11.36
CA TYR A 266 0.45 13.81 12.07
C TYR A 266 -0.44 14.75 12.88
N TRP A 267 -1.74 14.64 12.67
CA TRP A 267 -2.74 15.48 13.31
C TRP A 267 -2.59 15.45 14.85
N GLU A 268 -2.49 16.63 15.47
CA GLU A 268 -2.34 16.80 16.92
C GLU A 268 -1.22 15.96 17.56
N ASN A 269 -0.20 15.56 16.77
CA ASN A 269 0.91 14.74 17.24
C ASN A 269 2.25 15.30 16.77
N PRO A 270 2.71 16.40 17.39
CA PRO A 270 3.97 17.06 17.01
C PRO A 270 5.20 16.18 17.26
N GLU A 271 5.17 15.31 18.28
CA GLU A 271 6.28 14.40 18.58
C GLU A 271 6.45 13.36 17.47
N ALA A 272 5.38 12.69 17.05
CA ALA A 272 5.43 11.75 15.93
C ALA A 272 5.80 12.46 14.62
N THR A 273 5.34 13.69 14.42
CA THR A 273 5.70 14.50 13.26
C THR A 273 7.21 14.80 13.26
N ALA A 274 7.75 15.25 14.38
CA ALA A 274 9.18 15.52 14.50
C ALA A 274 10.03 14.25 14.30
N ALA A 275 9.60 13.11 14.83
CA ALA A 275 10.29 11.83 14.66
C ALA A 275 10.29 11.30 13.22
N ALA A 276 9.33 11.71 12.38
CA ALA A 276 9.23 11.31 10.98
C ALA A 276 10.12 12.16 10.04
N TRP A 277 10.64 13.29 10.51
CA TRP A 277 11.37 14.26 9.69
C TRP A 277 12.79 14.51 10.19
N ASN A 278 13.72 14.67 9.23
CA ASN A 278 15.06 15.19 9.43
C ASN A 278 15.32 16.25 8.33
N GLY A 279 15.12 17.52 8.64
CA GLY A 279 15.15 18.60 7.64
C GLY A 279 14.05 18.45 6.58
N SER A 280 14.43 18.29 5.32
CA SER A 280 13.53 18.02 4.19
C SER A 280 13.27 16.53 3.96
N SER A 281 13.99 15.66 4.66
CA SER A 281 13.88 14.22 4.53
C SER A 281 12.84 13.64 5.48
N CYS A 282 12.05 12.70 5.01
CA CYS A 282 11.13 11.95 5.87
C CYS A 282 11.35 10.44 5.75
N THR A 283 10.92 9.73 6.79
CA THR A 283 10.88 8.27 6.82
C THR A 283 9.54 7.77 7.33
N VAL A 284 9.16 6.58 6.91
CA VAL A 284 8.01 5.84 7.43
C VAL A 284 8.42 4.56 8.15
N GLY A 285 9.74 4.42 8.41
CA GLY A 285 10.32 3.31 9.13
C GLY A 285 10.47 2.03 8.30
N ASP A 286 10.39 2.12 6.99
CA ASP A 286 10.69 1.00 6.11
C ASP A 286 12.21 0.86 5.92
N ILE A 287 12.66 -0.37 5.66
CA ILE A 287 14.05 -0.74 5.49
C ILE A 287 14.26 -1.23 4.06
N GLY A 288 15.41 -0.90 3.50
CA GLY A 288 15.79 -1.31 2.16
C GLY A 288 17.20 -0.87 1.79
N HIS A 289 17.53 -1.02 0.52
CA HIS A 289 18.79 -0.58 -0.04
C HIS A 289 18.60 0.07 -1.42
N LEU A 290 19.58 0.85 -1.82
CA LEU A 290 19.69 1.40 -3.17
C LEU A 290 20.76 0.65 -3.95
N SER A 291 20.43 0.24 -5.18
CA SER A 291 21.44 -0.25 -6.10
C SER A 291 22.38 0.89 -6.56
N ARG A 292 23.49 0.56 -7.24
CA ARG A 292 24.46 1.55 -7.75
C ARG A 292 23.82 2.54 -8.74
N ASP A 293 22.78 2.16 -9.42
CA ASP A 293 22.00 2.95 -10.37
C ASP A 293 20.72 3.53 -9.75
N ASN A 294 20.66 3.62 -8.41
CA ASN A 294 19.62 4.24 -7.60
C ASN A 294 18.22 3.59 -7.71
N PHE A 295 18.14 2.30 -7.97
CA PHE A 295 16.90 1.56 -7.79
C PHE A 295 16.72 1.13 -6.35
N LEU A 296 15.52 1.34 -5.83
CA LEU A 296 15.15 0.99 -4.46
C LEU A 296 14.64 -0.45 -4.39
N TYR A 297 15.13 -1.18 -3.40
CA TYR A 297 14.65 -2.50 -3.01
C TYR A 297 14.19 -2.46 -1.56
N LEU A 298 13.00 -2.99 -1.29
CA LEU A 298 12.43 -3.05 0.05
C LEU A 298 12.82 -4.38 0.70
N THR A 299 13.34 -4.31 1.92
CA THR A 299 13.65 -5.51 2.70
C THR A 299 12.59 -5.79 3.77
N GLY A 300 11.96 -4.74 4.32
CA GLY A 300 10.92 -4.91 5.34
C GLY A 300 10.57 -3.62 6.07
N ARG A 301 9.98 -3.79 7.25
CA ARG A 301 9.71 -2.70 8.19
C ARG A 301 10.52 -2.89 9.46
N ARG A 302 11.01 -1.80 10.02
CA ARG A 302 11.75 -1.82 11.29
C ARG A 302 10.94 -2.45 12.42
N HIS A 303 9.63 -2.27 12.42
CA HIS A 303 8.72 -2.83 13.43
C HIS A 303 8.41 -4.32 13.26
N ASP A 304 8.60 -4.85 12.05
CA ASP A 304 8.36 -6.26 11.72
C ASP A 304 9.65 -7.08 11.82
N LEU A 305 10.78 -6.43 12.10
CA LEU A 305 12.10 -7.06 12.17
C LEU A 305 12.12 -8.10 13.30
N ILE A 306 12.49 -9.32 12.96
CA ILE A 306 12.69 -10.41 13.93
C ILE A 306 14.16 -10.47 14.28
N ILE A 307 14.49 -10.30 15.56
CA ILE A 307 15.86 -10.43 16.04
C ILE A 307 16.04 -11.84 16.59
N SER A 308 16.58 -12.73 15.75
CA SER A 308 16.78 -14.14 16.10
C SER A 308 18.25 -14.45 16.31
N GLY A 309 18.64 -14.82 17.53
CA GLY A 309 20.02 -15.10 17.87
C GLY A 309 20.97 -13.91 17.66
N GLY A 310 20.48 -12.68 17.81
CA GLY A 310 21.24 -11.46 17.57
C GLY A 310 21.38 -11.07 16.08
N VAL A 311 20.71 -11.79 15.18
CA VAL A 311 20.73 -11.51 13.74
C VAL A 311 19.35 -11.02 13.28
N ASN A 312 19.36 -9.98 12.46
CA ASN A 312 18.15 -9.42 11.86
C ASN A 312 17.59 -10.37 10.80
N VAL A 313 16.31 -10.73 10.95
CA VAL A 313 15.55 -11.50 9.96
C VAL A 313 14.36 -10.68 9.52
N TYR A 314 14.28 -10.41 8.22
CA TYR A 314 13.20 -9.65 7.63
C TYR A 314 12.09 -10.61 7.17
N PRO A 315 10.88 -10.51 7.72
CA PRO A 315 9.76 -11.39 7.36
C PRO A 315 9.52 -11.47 5.87
N ALA A 316 9.56 -10.34 5.17
CA ALA A 316 9.29 -10.28 3.73
C ALA A 316 10.27 -11.13 2.90
N GLU A 317 11.54 -11.20 3.28
CA GLU A 317 12.54 -12.03 2.61
C GLU A 317 12.18 -13.52 2.71
N VAL A 318 11.76 -13.95 3.89
CA VAL A 318 11.35 -15.34 4.14
C VAL A 318 10.03 -15.63 3.43
N GLU A 319 9.07 -14.70 3.52
CA GLU A 319 7.76 -14.80 2.84
C GLU A 319 7.92 -14.95 1.33
N ASN A 320 8.79 -14.17 0.68
CA ASN A 320 9.04 -14.27 -0.77
C ASN A 320 9.50 -15.66 -1.20
N VAL A 321 10.31 -16.32 -0.39
CA VAL A 321 10.77 -17.69 -0.68
C VAL A 321 9.64 -18.70 -0.49
N LEU A 322 8.86 -18.56 0.57
CA LEU A 322 7.83 -19.53 0.96
C LEU A 322 6.56 -19.36 0.13
N ALA A 323 6.19 -18.16 -0.25
CA ALA A 323 5.04 -17.89 -1.12
C ALA A 323 5.21 -18.45 -2.55
N ALA A 324 6.44 -18.71 -2.97
CA ALA A 324 6.74 -19.31 -4.28
C ALA A 324 6.56 -20.85 -4.29
N VAL A 325 6.17 -21.46 -3.18
CA VAL A 325 5.92 -22.91 -3.08
C VAL A 325 4.53 -23.22 -3.63
N ASP A 326 4.47 -24.15 -4.59
CA ASP A 326 3.20 -24.59 -5.17
C ASP A 326 2.22 -25.11 -4.11
N GLY A 327 0.94 -24.74 -4.22
CA GLY A 327 -0.12 -25.12 -3.29
C GLY A 327 -0.15 -24.30 -1.99
N ILE A 328 0.56 -23.17 -1.96
CA ILE A 328 0.49 -22.16 -0.89
C ILE A 328 -0.28 -20.94 -1.42
N ALA A 329 -1.39 -20.63 -0.77
CA ALA A 329 -2.20 -19.47 -1.09
C ALA A 329 -1.66 -18.20 -0.43
N GLU A 330 -1.29 -18.27 0.84
CA GLU A 330 -0.77 -17.14 1.61
C GLU A 330 0.24 -17.60 2.65
N VAL A 331 1.19 -16.70 2.99
CA VAL A 331 2.14 -16.89 4.08
C VAL A 331 2.28 -15.62 4.89
N ALA A 332 2.50 -15.76 6.19
CA ALA A 332 2.88 -14.68 7.10
C ALA A 332 4.03 -15.14 7.99
N VAL A 333 5.15 -14.45 7.95
CA VAL A 333 6.31 -14.72 8.81
C VAL A 333 6.33 -13.71 9.95
N PHE A 334 6.54 -14.20 11.17
CA PHE A 334 6.52 -13.39 12.38
C PHE A 334 7.47 -13.95 13.43
N GLY A 335 7.85 -13.13 14.40
CA GLY A 335 8.66 -13.53 15.55
C GLY A 335 7.80 -13.92 16.74
N LEU A 336 8.18 -14.98 17.45
CA LEU A 336 7.67 -15.27 18.79
C LEU A 336 8.81 -15.25 19.79
N PRO A 337 8.56 -14.85 21.06
CA PRO A 337 9.56 -14.94 22.11
C PRO A 337 10.14 -16.37 22.23
N ASP A 338 11.44 -16.45 22.41
CA ASP A 338 12.17 -17.73 22.52
C ASP A 338 13.37 -17.55 23.45
N GLU A 339 13.53 -18.46 24.44
CA GLU A 339 14.58 -18.37 25.46
C GLU A 339 16.01 -18.48 24.87
N GLN A 340 16.17 -19.26 23.80
CA GLN A 340 17.47 -19.50 23.18
C GLN A 340 17.84 -18.40 22.16
N TRP A 341 16.85 -17.91 21.41
CA TRP A 341 17.05 -17.04 20.26
C TRP A 341 16.64 -15.59 20.50
N GLY A 342 16.07 -15.25 21.67
CA GLY A 342 15.37 -14.00 21.92
C GLY A 342 14.04 -13.96 21.19
N GLN A 343 14.06 -14.13 19.88
CA GLN A 343 12.88 -14.39 19.05
C GLN A 343 13.18 -15.57 18.09
N LYS A 344 12.22 -16.46 17.94
CA LYS A 344 12.24 -17.50 16.88
C LYS A 344 11.41 -17.07 15.69
N VAL A 345 11.90 -17.37 14.50
CA VAL A 345 11.16 -17.17 13.26
C VAL A 345 10.04 -18.20 13.15
N CYS A 346 8.82 -17.73 12.95
CA CYS A 346 7.63 -18.55 12.76
C CYS A 346 6.95 -18.21 11.43
N VAL A 347 6.25 -19.17 10.85
CA VAL A 347 5.42 -18.96 9.65
C VAL A 347 4.02 -19.52 9.86
N ALA A 348 3.02 -18.72 9.55
CA ALA A 348 1.65 -19.17 9.32
C ALA A 348 1.39 -19.24 7.82
N TYR A 349 0.63 -20.23 7.37
CA TYR A 349 0.36 -20.44 5.95
C TYR A 349 -1.05 -20.93 5.69
N VAL A 350 -1.60 -20.53 4.55
CA VAL A 350 -2.87 -21.00 3.99
C VAL A 350 -2.55 -21.85 2.77
N THR A 351 -3.16 -23.00 2.65
CA THR A 351 -2.96 -23.91 1.51
C THR A 351 -3.98 -23.66 0.41
N ASP A 352 -3.60 -23.92 -0.84
CA ASP A 352 -4.47 -23.96 -2.00
C ASP A 352 -4.55 -25.40 -2.53
N GLY A 353 -5.52 -26.14 -2.02
CA GLY A 353 -5.80 -27.53 -2.42
C GLY A 353 -4.82 -28.60 -1.93
N ARG A 354 -3.70 -28.23 -1.29
CA ARG A 354 -2.72 -29.17 -0.71
C ARG A 354 -3.07 -29.48 0.76
N SER A 355 -2.78 -30.69 1.21
CA SER A 355 -2.92 -30.98 2.63
C SER A 355 -1.92 -30.16 3.47
N PRO A 356 -2.27 -29.77 4.71
CA PRO A 356 -1.36 -29.01 5.57
C PRO A 356 0.00 -29.69 5.78
N GLN A 357 0.02 -31.02 5.85
CA GLN A 357 1.23 -31.79 6.07
C GLN A 357 2.17 -31.74 4.87
N GLU A 358 1.66 -31.97 3.65
CA GLU A 358 2.43 -31.86 2.42
C GLU A 358 2.92 -30.43 2.15
N ALA A 359 2.10 -29.43 2.52
CA ALA A 359 2.46 -28.03 2.42
C ALA A 359 3.62 -27.69 3.38
N GLU A 360 3.58 -28.16 4.63
CA GLU A 360 4.65 -27.94 5.59
C GLU A 360 5.98 -28.57 5.13
N GLU A 361 5.94 -29.80 4.63
CA GLU A 361 7.12 -30.47 4.09
C GLU A 361 7.73 -29.69 2.93
N ALA A 362 6.92 -29.19 2.01
CA ALA A 362 7.36 -28.38 0.88
C ALA A 362 7.94 -27.03 1.32
N LEU A 363 7.31 -26.36 2.29
CA LEU A 363 7.79 -25.11 2.87
C LEU A 363 9.15 -25.31 3.58
N ARG A 364 9.30 -26.39 4.34
CA ARG A 364 10.57 -26.74 5.01
C ARG A 364 11.67 -27.02 4.00
N ALA A 365 11.37 -27.75 2.93
CA ALA A 365 12.32 -28.03 1.85
C ALA A 365 12.75 -26.73 1.14
N ALA A 366 11.82 -25.85 0.81
CA ALA A 366 12.10 -24.54 0.22
C ALA A 366 12.95 -23.67 1.15
N ALA A 367 12.61 -23.58 2.43
CA ALA A 367 13.41 -22.86 3.42
C ALA A 367 14.82 -23.45 3.55
N ALA A 368 14.97 -24.77 3.56
CA ALA A 368 16.27 -25.42 3.67
C ALA A 368 17.17 -25.16 2.46
N SER A 369 16.59 -25.07 1.26
CA SER A 369 17.35 -24.89 0.01
C SER A 369 17.69 -23.42 -0.30
N ARG A 370 16.85 -22.47 0.13
CA ARG A 370 16.94 -21.07 -0.30
C ARG A 370 17.24 -20.07 0.79
N LEU A 371 17.09 -20.46 2.07
CA LEU A 371 17.33 -19.56 3.21
C LEU A 371 18.51 -19.99 4.05
N ALA A 372 19.28 -19.01 4.51
CA ALA A 372 20.31 -19.25 5.52
C ALA A 372 19.71 -19.86 6.81
N PRO A 373 20.43 -20.69 7.56
CA PRO A 373 19.90 -21.41 8.72
C PRO A 373 19.19 -20.54 9.76
N TYR A 374 19.65 -19.33 9.99
CA TYR A 374 19.08 -18.39 10.96
C TYR A 374 17.76 -17.76 10.49
N LYS A 375 17.49 -17.70 9.16
CA LYS A 375 16.26 -17.19 8.56
C LYS A 375 15.15 -18.24 8.48
N ARG A 376 15.47 -19.52 8.63
CA ARG A 376 14.52 -20.62 8.46
C ARG A 376 13.52 -20.63 9.60
N PRO A 377 12.22 -20.67 9.31
CA PRO A 377 11.21 -20.78 10.35
C PRO A 377 11.43 -22.03 11.22
N LYS A 378 11.28 -21.84 12.52
CA LYS A 378 11.34 -22.92 13.52
C LYS A 378 9.96 -23.54 13.77
N THR A 379 8.90 -22.73 13.57
CA THR A 379 7.51 -23.13 13.79
C THR A 379 6.72 -22.86 12.51
N TYR A 380 5.92 -23.84 12.10
CA TYR A 380 5.04 -23.78 10.94
C TYR A 380 3.61 -24.03 11.43
N VAL A 381 2.67 -23.14 11.08
CA VAL A 381 1.28 -23.21 11.53
C VAL A 381 0.36 -23.09 10.32
N ALA A 382 -0.38 -24.17 10.04
CA ALA A 382 -1.43 -24.13 9.03
C ALA A 382 -2.65 -23.39 9.58
N THR A 383 -3.27 -22.54 8.76
CA THR A 383 -4.51 -21.85 9.09
C THR A 383 -5.42 -21.79 7.86
N THR A 384 -6.69 -21.54 8.07
CA THR A 384 -7.66 -21.34 6.99
C THR A 384 -7.66 -19.92 6.44
N GLU A 385 -7.20 -18.96 7.25
CA GLU A 385 -7.11 -17.56 6.86
C GLU A 385 -6.04 -16.84 7.67
N LEU A 386 -5.55 -15.71 7.14
CA LEU A 386 -4.66 -14.78 7.82
C LEU A 386 -5.39 -13.45 8.11
N PRO A 387 -5.03 -12.73 9.19
CA PRO A 387 -5.68 -11.48 9.54
C PRO A 387 -5.29 -10.38 8.54
N HIS A 388 -6.29 -9.79 7.88
CA HIS A 388 -6.10 -8.71 6.91
C HIS A 388 -6.91 -7.47 7.27
N THR A 389 -6.42 -6.32 6.83
CA THR A 389 -7.21 -5.10 6.81
C THR A 389 -8.36 -5.21 5.80
N ALA A 390 -9.32 -4.30 5.86
CA ALA A 390 -10.41 -4.21 4.87
C ALA A 390 -9.91 -4.05 3.41
N THR A 391 -8.65 -3.65 3.22
CA THR A 391 -7.99 -3.54 1.91
C THR A 391 -7.19 -4.76 1.50
N GLY A 392 -7.22 -5.85 2.29
CA GLY A 392 -6.47 -7.06 2.00
C GLY A 392 -4.98 -6.98 2.36
N LYS A 393 -4.55 -6.01 3.18
CA LYS A 393 -3.18 -5.96 3.69
C LYS A 393 -3.06 -6.81 4.94
N LEU A 394 -2.05 -7.70 4.98
CA LEU A 394 -1.73 -8.54 6.13
C LEU A 394 -1.47 -7.68 7.38
N ILE A 395 -2.13 -8.04 8.49
CA ILE A 395 -1.90 -7.45 9.81
C ILE A 395 -0.96 -8.37 10.59
N ARG A 396 0.35 -8.35 10.26
CA ARG A 396 1.34 -9.31 10.82
C ARG A 396 1.32 -9.37 12.34
N ARG A 397 1.20 -8.23 13.03
CA ARG A 397 1.15 -8.19 14.50
C ARG A 397 -0.03 -8.94 15.11
N ALA A 398 -1.13 -9.12 14.37
CA ALA A 398 -2.32 -9.84 14.82
C ALA A 398 -2.23 -11.34 14.55
N VAL A 399 -1.22 -11.82 13.79
CA VAL A 399 -1.09 -13.25 13.45
C VAL A 399 -0.91 -14.12 14.69
N PRO A 400 -0.05 -13.80 15.67
CA PRO A 400 0.08 -14.64 16.86
C PRO A 400 -1.23 -14.77 17.61
N GLU A 401 -1.92 -13.69 17.90
CA GLU A 401 -3.21 -13.67 18.60
C GLU A 401 -4.29 -14.43 17.82
N HIS A 402 -4.38 -14.20 16.50
CA HIS A 402 -5.31 -14.90 15.61
C HIS A 402 -5.12 -16.43 15.64
N LEU A 403 -3.90 -16.89 15.84
CA LEU A 403 -3.55 -18.31 15.95
C LEU A 403 -3.60 -18.85 17.39
N GLY A 404 -3.96 -18.02 18.38
CA GLY A 404 -3.95 -18.40 19.80
C GLY A 404 -2.55 -18.65 20.35
N LEU A 405 -1.51 -18.06 19.75
CA LEU A 405 -0.12 -18.19 20.18
C LEU A 405 0.24 -17.07 21.16
N PRO A 406 1.14 -17.32 22.14
CA PRO A 406 1.62 -16.27 23.02
C PRO A 406 2.38 -15.21 22.20
N GLY A 407 1.99 -13.94 22.40
CA GLY A 407 2.63 -12.79 21.73
C GLY A 407 3.88 -12.32 22.46
#